data_27b36e9cc28c52489f9576b9522b7704
#
_entry.id   27b36e9cc28c52489f9576b9522b7704
#
_cell.length_a   1.000
_cell.length_b   1.000
_cell.length_c   1.000
_cell.angle_alpha   90.00
_cell.angle_beta   90.00
_cell.angle_gamma   90.00
#
_symmetry.space_group_name_H-M   'P 1'
#
loop_
_entity.id
_entity.type
_entity.pdbx_description
1 polymer ?
#
loop_
_entity_poly.entity_id
_entity_poly.type
_entity_poly.pdbx_seq_one_letter_code
_entity_poly.pdbx_strand_id
1 'polypeptide(L)'
;SVTSSLSTPDRMASFFGQVSYNYADRYLASFTMRADGSTKFAPGNQWGYFPSISAGWVISEEPFMKDIEWINQLKIRAAYGLSGNNNLSDDMWRYLYTINSSGGPGFGESTEFGEKYYSVAGGSQLPNPEIKWETTTTTNIAADISLFDSRITITPEIYWKKTTDLIYKSDIITSSGYTTQIQNIGETSNKG
;
A
#
# COMPACT_ATOMS: atom_id res chain seq x y z
N SER A 1 14.63 37.73 -4.19
CA SER A 1 14.78 36.28 -3.92
C SER A 1 13.88 35.50 -4.89
N VAL A 2 14.48 34.76 -5.79
CA VAL A 2 13.72 33.82 -6.65
C VAL A 2 13.67 32.51 -5.92
N THR A 3 12.51 32.15 -5.38
CA THR A 3 12.27 30.85 -4.78
C THR A 3 11.60 30.02 -5.86
N SER A 4 12.34 29.17 -6.55
CA SER A 4 11.77 28.18 -7.44
C SER A 4 11.58 26.89 -6.64
N SER A 5 10.37 26.59 -6.22
CA SER A 5 10.02 25.24 -5.76
C SER A 5 9.56 24.41 -6.96
N LEU A 6 10.37 23.46 -7.38
CA LEU A 6 9.93 22.40 -8.29
C LEU A 6 9.09 21.40 -7.49
N SER A 7 7.78 21.58 -7.50
CA SER A 7 6.85 20.58 -7.00
C SER A 7 6.63 19.56 -8.12
N THR A 8 7.09 18.34 -7.93
CA THR A 8 6.71 17.24 -8.83
C THR A 8 5.27 16.83 -8.47
N PRO A 9 4.32 16.93 -9.40
CA PRO A 9 2.94 16.57 -9.10
C PRO A 9 2.85 15.07 -8.79
N ASP A 10 2.27 14.72 -7.65
CA ASP A 10 1.88 13.34 -7.37
C ASP A 10 0.77 12.92 -8.33
N ARG A 11 1.02 11.85 -9.07
CA ARG A 11 0.07 11.28 -10.03
C ARG A 11 -0.12 9.82 -9.71
N MET A 12 -1.39 9.42 -9.67
CA MET A 12 -1.79 8.04 -9.46
C MET A 12 -2.72 7.61 -10.60
N ALA A 13 -2.51 6.40 -11.10
CA ALA A 13 -3.39 5.76 -12.06
C ALA A 13 -3.77 4.38 -11.53
N SER A 14 -5.05 4.02 -11.60
CA SER A 14 -5.55 2.74 -11.11
C SER A 14 -6.44 2.10 -12.15
N PHE A 15 -6.20 0.82 -12.41
CA PHE A 15 -7.05 -0.03 -13.24
C PHE A 15 -7.53 -1.20 -12.41
N PHE A 16 -8.80 -1.54 -12.53
CA PHE A 16 -9.33 -2.71 -11.87
C PHE A 16 -10.30 -3.47 -12.76
N GLY A 17 -10.38 -4.77 -12.54
CA GLY A 17 -11.34 -5.66 -13.17
C GLY A 17 -11.83 -6.68 -12.15
N GLN A 18 -13.11 -7.00 -12.20
CA GLN A 18 -13.73 -7.98 -11.33
C GLN A 18 -14.58 -8.95 -12.16
N VAL A 19 -14.47 -10.23 -11.82
CA VAL A 19 -15.33 -11.30 -12.32
C VAL A 19 -16.00 -11.95 -11.14
N SER A 20 -17.33 -12.04 -11.19
CA SER A 20 -18.14 -12.71 -10.16
C SER A 20 -18.93 -13.83 -10.81
N TYR A 21 -18.97 -14.97 -10.14
CA TYR A 21 -19.68 -16.17 -10.57
C TYR A 21 -20.63 -16.62 -9.47
N ASN A 22 -21.86 -16.89 -9.85
CA ASN A 22 -22.89 -17.46 -8.98
C ASN A 22 -23.45 -18.71 -9.67
N TYR A 23 -23.38 -19.82 -8.96
CA TYR A 23 -23.94 -21.07 -9.43
C TYR A 23 -25.05 -21.54 -8.49
N ALA A 24 -26.27 -21.61 -9.05
CA ALA A 24 -27.50 -22.08 -8.39
C ALA A 24 -27.79 -21.37 -7.04
N ASP A 25 -27.34 -20.11 -6.87
CA ASP A 25 -27.43 -19.33 -5.62
C ASP A 25 -26.79 -20.00 -4.38
N ARG A 26 -26.00 -21.05 -4.60
CA ARG A 26 -25.30 -21.81 -3.58
C ARG A 26 -23.82 -21.55 -3.53
N TYR A 27 -23.18 -21.49 -4.70
CA TYR A 27 -21.74 -21.34 -4.82
C TYR A 27 -21.42 -20.00 -5.43
N LEU A 28 -20.77 -19.16 -4.65
CA LEU A 28 -20.38 -17.82 -5.04
C LEU A 28 -18.87 -17.76 -5.14
N ALA A 29 -18.36 -17.16 -6.21
CA ALA A 29 -16.93 -16.91 -6.34
C ALA A 29 -16.73 -15.52 -6.94
N SER A 30 -15.71 -14.81 -6.50
CA SER A 30 -15.28 -13.59 -7.16
C SER A 30 -13.76 -13.51 -7.22
N PHE A 31 -13.28 -12.95 -8.32
CA PHE A 31 -11.89 -12.61 -8.52
C PHE A 31 -11.79 -11.14 -8.90
N THR A 32 -10.93 -10.39 -8.22
CA THR A 32 -10.66 -9.00 -8.53
C THR A 32 -9.16 -8.83 -8.75
N MET A 33 -8.80 -8.10 -9.80
CA MET A 33 -7.43 -7.68 -10.05
C MET A 33 -7.38 -6.16 -10.08
N ARG A 34 -6.47 -5.58 -9.32
CA ARG A 34 -6.20 -4.15 -9.31
C ARG A 34 -4.74 -3.89 -9.61
N ALA A 35 -4.48 -2.95 -10.50
CA ALA A 35 -3.15 -2.45 -10.83
C ALA A 35 -3.11 -0.96 -10.52
N ASP A 36 -2.24 -0.55 -9.62
CA ASP A 36 -2.06 0.83 -9.19
C ASP A 36 -0.67 1.32 -9.57
N GLY A 37 -0.60 2.47 -10.23
CA GLY A 37 0.65 3.14 -10.59
C GLY A 37 0.78 4.47 -9.85
N SER A 38 1.96 4.75 -9.28
CA SER A 38 2.25 6.01 -8.56
C SER A 38 3.60 6.57 -8.96
N THR A 39 3.66 7.88 -9.16
CA THR A 39 4.90 8.62 -9.45
C THR A 39 5.82 8.78 -8.24
N LYS A 40 5.37 8.39 -7.05
CA LYS A 40 6.17 8.38 -5.82
C LYS A 40 7.31 7.37 -5.85
N PHE A 41 7.22 6.38 -6.74
CA PHE A 41 8.23 5.34 -6.92
C PHE A 41 9.08 5.58 -8.16
N ALA A 42 10.31 5.05 -8.14
CA ALA A 42 11.20 5.11 -9.29
C ALA A 42 10.63 4.37 -10.51
N PRO A 43 11.04 4.74 -11.73
CA PRO A 43 10.74 3.97 -12.92
C PRO A 43 11.12 2.49 -12.75
N GLY A 44 10.19 1.59 -13.02
CA GLY A 44 10.34 0.15 -12.76
C GLY A 44 9.58 -0.35 -11.53
N ASN A 45 9.41 0.47 -10.48
CA ASN A 45 8.70 0.12 -9.24
C ASN A 45 7.37 0.86 -9.08
N GLN A 46 6.95 1.62 -10.09
CA GLN A 46 5.76 2.45 -10.04
C GLN A 46 4.45 1.66 -9.94
N TRP A 47 4.41 0.46 -10.51
CA TRP A 47 3.21 -0.36 -10.59
C TRP A 47 3.18 -1.43 -9.51
N GLY A 48 2.08 -1.45 -8.75
CA GLY A 48 1.71 -2.52 -7.82
C GLY A 48 0.51 -3.31 -8.35
N TYR A 49 0.52 -4.62 -8.13
CA TYR A 49 -0.54 -5.53 -8.55
C TYR A 49 -1.15 -6.22 -7.35
N PHE A 50 -2.45 -6.08 -7.18
CA PHE A 50 -3.18 -6.50 -5.99
C PHE A 50 -4.37 -7.40 -6.35
N PRO A 51 -4.12 -8.70 -6.54
CA PRO A 51 -5.18 -9.67 -6.76
C PRO A 51 -5.95 -9.95 -5.47
N SER A 52 -7.23 -10.28 -5.61
CA SER A 52 -8.05 -10.83 -4.54
C SER A 52 -9.03 -11.87 -5.07
N ILE A 53 -9.29 -12.88 -4.27
CA ILE A 53 -10.24 -13.95 -4.55
C ILE A 53 -11.14 -14.14 -3.34
N SER A 54 -12.42 -14.38 -3.58
CA SER A 54 -13.34 -14.80 -2.53
C SER A 54 -14.24 -15.94 -3.00
N ALA A 55 -14.63 -16.76 -2.06
CA ALA A 55 -15.59 -17.84 -2.28
C ALA A 55 -16.64 -17.81 -1.17
N GLY A 56 -17.87 -18.16 -1.52
CA GLY A 56 -18.98 -18.30 -0.59
C GLY A 56 -19.80 -19.52 -0.91
N TRP A 57 -20.24 -20.23 0.13
CA TRP A 57 -21.13 -21.36 0.03
C TRP A 57 -22.36 -21.10 0.90
N VAL A 58 -23.53 -21.04 0.25
CA VAL A 58 -24.82 -20.88 0.91
C VAL A 58 -25.37 -22.26 1.23
N ILE A 59 -25.03 -22.75 2.40
CA ILE A 59 -25.38 -24.11 2.86
C ILE A 59 -26.89 -24.25 3.04
N SER A 60 -27.58 -23.19 3.47
CA SER A 60 -29.03 -23.19 3.65
C SER A 60 -29.82 -23.49 2.37
N GLU A 61 -29.22 -23.26 1.18
CA GLU A 61 -29.86 -23.58 -0.10
C GLU A 61 -29.64 -25.02 -0.57
N GLU A 62 -28.87 -25.80 0.19
CA GLU A 62 -28.64 -27.21 -0.12
C GLU A 62 -29.88 -28.06 0.19
N PRO A 63 -30.16 -29.13 -0.61
CA PRO A 63 -31.35 -29.96 -0.43
C PRO A 63 -31.45 -30.58 0.95
N PHE A 64 -30.33 -30.93 1.60
CA PHE A 64 -30.30 -31.54 2.92
C PHE A 64 -30.60 -30.54 4.06
N MET A 65 -30.60 -29.23 3.79
CA MET A 65 -30.92 -28.21 4.79
C MET A 65 -32.36 -27.76 4.75
N LYS A 66 -33.13 -28.07 3.71
CA LYS A 66 -34.51 -27.61 3.49
C LYS A 66 -35.50 -28.05 4.56
N ASP A 67 -35.22 -29.17 5.24
CA ASP A 67 -36.07 -29.70 6.31
C ASP A 67 -35.78 -29.03 7.68
N ILE A 68 -34.82 -28.12 7.74
CA ILE A 68 -34.42 -27.43 8.98
C ILE A 68 -35.02 -26.07 9.03
N GLU A 69 -36.22 -25.95 9.58
CA GLU A 69 -37.02 -24.69 9.57
C GLU A 69 -36.45 -23.56 10.45
N TRP A 70 -35.66 -23.89 11.47
CA TRP A 70 -35.12 -22.91 12.41
C TRP A 70 -33.84 -22.19 11.92
N ILE A 71 -33.22 -22.65 10.83
CA ILE A 71 -32.09 -22.03 10.16
C ILE A 71 -32.58 -21.34 8.90
N ASN A 72 -32.63 -20.01 8.90
CA ASN A 72 -33.06 -19.24 7.74
C ASN A 72 -31.93 -19.01 6.75
N GLN A 73 -30.70 -18.82 7.26
CA GLN A 73 -29.52 -18.64 6.45
C GLN A 73 -28.31 -19.25 7.13
N LEU A 74 -27.55 -20.00 6.37
CA LEU A 74 -26.22 -20.47 6.75
C LEU A 74 -25.31 -20.34 5.55
N LYS A 75 -24.39 -19.37 5.61
CA LYS A 75 -23.42 -19.09 4.54
C LYS A 75 -22.02 -19.07 5.12
N ILE A 76 -21.11 -19.81 4.53
CA ILE A 76 -19.68 -19.71 4.82
C ILE A 76 -19.01 -18.92 3.70
N ARG A 77 -18.11 -18.03 4.06
CA ARG A 77 -17.33 -17.24 3.10
C ARG A 77 -15.87 -17.23 3.49
N ALA A 78 -15.01 -17.26 2.48
CA ALA A 78 -13.57 -17.12 2.62
C ALA A 78 -13.07 -16.13 1.60
N ALA A 79 -12.09 -15.32 1.99
CA ALA A 79 -11.46 -14.36 1.12
C ALA A 79 -9.94 -14.31 1.37
N TYR A 80 -9.20 -14.12 0.29
CA TYR A 80 -7.77 -13.89 0.29
C TYR A 80 -7.46 -12.75 -0.66
N GLY A 81 -6.72 -11.77 -0.22
CA GLY A 81 -6.42 -10.62 -1.07
C GLY A 81 -5.16 -9.88 -0.66
N LEU A 82 -4.60 -9.19 -1.63
CA LEU A 82 -3.48 -8.29 -1.46
C LEU A 82 -3.97 -6.84 -1.60
N SER A 83 -3.41 -5.95 -0.80
CA SER A 83 -3.60 -4.50 -0.94
C SER A 83 -2.26 -3.78 -0.81
N GLY A 84 -2.08 -2.74 -1.61
CA GLY A 84 -0.88 -1.90 -1.60
C GLY A 84 -1.07 -0.62 -0.81
N ASN A 85 0.03 -0.12 -0.27
CA ASN A 85 0.11 1.20 0.35
C ASN A 85 1.31 1.95 -0.23
N ASN A 86 1.09 3.21 -0.63
CA ASN A 86 2.10 4.13 -1.16
C ASN A 86 2.29 5.34 -0.23
N ASN A 87 2.15 5.17 1.07
CA ASN A 87 2.33 6.24 2.05
C ASN A 87 3.80 6.65 2.14
N LEU A 88 4.24 7.34 1.11
CA LEU A 88 5.60 7.83 0.89
C LEU A 88 5.51 9.31 0.52
N SER A 89 6.47 10.11 0.99
CA SER A 89 6.62 11.48 0.50
C SER A 89 7.14 11.48 -0.94
N ASP A 90 6.87 12.55 -1.66
CA ASP A 90 7.29 12.67 -3.05
C ASP A 90 8.82 12.73 -3.19
N ASP A 91 9.31 12.28 -4.34
CA ASP A 91 10.74 12.39 -4.74
C ASP A 91 11.75 11.67 -3.83
N MET A 92 11.35 10.73 -2.96
CA MET A 92 12.25 10.00 -2.04
C MET A 92 13.26 9.10 -2.77
N TRP A 93 13.05 8.81 -4.03
CA TRP A 93 13.94 8.04 -4.89
C TRP A 93 14.94 8.88 -5.68
N ARG A 94 14.80 10.24 -5.65
CA ARG A 94 15.65 11.18 -6.40
C ARG A 94 16.70 11.81 -5.52
N TYR A 95 17.82 12.20 -6.14
CA TYR A 95 18.78 13.10 -5.51
C TYR A 95 18.22 14.52 -5.52
N LEU A 96 17.94 15.07 -4.35
CA LEU A 96 17.52 16.44 -4.17
C LEU A 96 18.70 17.27 -3.68
N TYR A 97 18.93 18.39 -4.34
CA TYR A 97 19.95 19.36 -3.97
C TYR A 97 19.32 20.64 -3.49
N THR A 98 19.82 21.16 -2.39
CA THR A 98 19.41 22.46 -1.87
C THR A 98 20.50 23.48 -2.21
N ILE A 99 20.10 24.59 -2.85
CA ILE A 99 20.99 25.68 -3.10
C ILE A 99 20.98 26.58 -1.86
N ASN A 100 22.08 26.61 -1.12
CA ASN A 100 22.25 27.47 0.03
C ASN A 100 22.75 28.86 -0.45
N SER A 101 21.91 29.88 -0.30
CA SER A 101 22.27 31.28 -0.57
C SER A 101 22.96 31.98 0.60
N SER A 102 23.10 31.33 1.74
CA SER A 102 23.67 31.87 2.96
C SER A 102 24.50 30.83 3.70
N GLY A 103 25.82 30.85 3.53
CA GLY A 103 26.74 30.26 4.51
C GLY A 103 27.08 28.79 4.37
N GLY A 104 27.35 28.29 3.18
CA GLY A 104 28.15 27.07 2.98
C GLY A 104 29.58 27.43 2.59
N PRO A 105 30.55 26.48 2.61
CA PRO A 105 31.87 26.75 2.03
C PRO A 105 31.70 26.96 0.53
N GLY A 106 31.51 28.21 0.14
CA GLY A 106 31.47 28.62 -1.25
C GLY A 106 32.88 28.54 -1.82
N PHE A 107 33.00 27.91 -2.96
CA PHE A 107 34.24 28.03 -3.74
C PHE A 107 34.30 29.46 -4.31
N GLY A 108 35.04 30.33 -3.61
CA GLY A 108 35.43 31.65 -4.04
C GLY A 108 34.32 32.72 -3.89
N GLU A 109 34.45 33.58 -2.91
CA GLU A 109 33.86 34.90 -2.93
C GLU A 109 34.84 35.80 -3.72
N SER A 110 34.59 36.05 -4.99
CA SER A 110 35.27 37.10 -5.72
C SER A 110 34.56 38.39 -5.40
N THR A 111 35.14 39.13 -4.47
CA THR A 111 34.67 40.50 -4.12
C THR A 111 34.90 41.53 -5.23
N GLU A 112 35.68 41.19 -6.26
CA GLU A 112 36.06 42.14 -7.32
C GLU A 112 35.04 42.29 -8.45
N PHE A 113 34.12 41.28 -8.64
CA PHE A 113 33.13 41.32 -9.73
C PHE A 113 31.69 41.07 -9.31
N GLY A 114 31.37 41.02 -8.02
CA GLY A 114 29.99 40.89 -7.52
C GLY A 114 29.29 39.55 -7.84
N GLU A 115 30.02 38.53 -8.29
CA GLU A 115 29.49 37.22 -8.56
C GLU A 115 29.38 36.42 -7.26
N LYS A 116 28.17 36.04 -6.89
CA LYS A 116 27.93 35.13 -5.77
C LYS A 116 27.91 33.69 -6.26
N TYR A 117 28.86 32.92 -5.81
CA TYR A 117 28.82 31.46 -6.00
C TYR A 117 27.94 30.82 -4.92
N TYR A 118 26.97 30.03 -5.33
CA TYR A 118 26.09 29.31 -4.43
C TYR A 118 26.66 27.91 -4.18
N SER A 119 26.75 27.51 -2.90
CA SER A 119 27.05 26.13 -2.57
C SER A 119 25.83 25.28 -2.77
N VAL A 120 26.01 24.13 -3.42
CA VAL A 120 24.99 23.10 -3.55
C VAL A 120 25.23 22.09 -2.43
N ALA A 121 24.27 21.98 -1.51
CA ALA A 121 24.29 20.94 -0.49
C ALA A 121 23.34 19.80 -0.88
N GLY A 122 23.80 18.58 -0.77
CA GLY A 122 22.92 17.41 -0.82
C GLY A 122 21.96 17.40 0.35
N GLY A 123 20.78 16.82 0.17
CA GLY A 123 19.83 16.57 1.27
C GLY A 123 20.44 15.65 2.33
N SER A 124 19.90 15.65 3.55
CA SER A 124 20.31 14.76 4.62
C SER A 124 19.87 13.30 4.40
N GLN A 125 19.01 13.06 3.45
CA GLN A 125 18.42 11.74 3.15
C GLN A 125 19.03 11.16 1.87
N LEU A 126 19.54 9.92 1.98
CA LEU A 126 20.01 9.16 0.83
C LEU A 126 18.81 8.68 0.00
N PRO A 127 18.76 9.00 -1.30
CA PRO A 127 17.72 8.49 -2.17
C PRO A 127 17.76 6.97 -2.29
N ASN A 128 16.59 6.36 -2.47
CA ASN A 128 16.51 4.93 -2.72
C ASN A 128 15.61 4.64 -3.93
N PRO A 129 16.18 4.34 -5.10
CA PRO A 129 15.40 4.00 -6.28
C PRO A 129 14.74 2.62 -6.21
N GLU A 130 15.09 1.78 -5.24
CA GLU A 130 14.54 0.43 -5.07
C GLU A 130 13.26 0.41 -4.22
N ILE A 131 12.80 1.57 -3.74
CA ILE A 131 11.55 1.65 -2.96
C ILE A 131 10.39 1.12 -3.80
N LYS A 132 9.63 0.23 -3.20
CA LYS A 132 8.45 -0.41 -3.77
C LYS A 132 7.23 -0.28 -2.86
N TRP A 133 6.08 -0.69 -3.36
CA TRP A 133 4.83 -0.72 -2.63
C TRP A 133 4.94 -1.58 -1.36
N GLU A 134 4.41 -1.06 -0.25
CA GLU A 134 4.12 -1.85 0.94
C GLU A 134 2.92 -2.75 0.62
N THR A 135 3.03 -4.04 0.93
CA THR A 135 2.00 -5.02 0.58
C THR A 135 1.38 -5.63 1.83
N THR A 136 0.07 -5.55 1.92
CA THR A 136 -0.71 -6.21 2.95
C THR A 136 -1.47 -7.39 2.36
N THR A 137 -1.21 -8.58 2.88
CA THR A 137 -1.96 -9.80 2.61
C THR A 137 -3.01 -9.99 3.69
N THR A 138 -4.26 -10.19 3.31
CA THR A 138 -5.36 -10.46 4.22
C THR A 138 -6.03 -11.77 3.85
N THR A 139 -6.19 -12.65 4.83
CA THR A 139 -7.00 -13.88 4.75
C THR A 139 -8.13 -13.77 5.76
N ASN A 140 -9.33 -14.09 5.36
CA ASN A 140 -10.53 -13.91 6.15
C ASN A 140 -11.46 -15.12 5.92
N ILE A 141 -12.01 -15.68 7.00
CA ILE A 141 -13.02 -16.72 6.97
C ILE A 141 -14.15 -16.29 7.89
N ALA A 142 -15.38 -16.34 7.40
CA ALA A 142 -16.55 -15.93 8.15
C ALA A 142 -17.73 -16.85 7.87
N ALA A 143 -18.67 -16.88 8.81
CA ALA A 143 -19.96 -17.54 8.65
C ALA A 143 -21.09 -16.56 8.96
N ASP A 144 -22.06 -16.49 8.07
CA ASP A 144 -23.28 -15.70 8.28
C ASP A 144 -24.40 -16.67 8.64
N ILE A 145 -24.91 -16.57 9.86
CA ILE A 145 -25.91 -17.48 10.46
C ILE A 145 -27.13 -16.66 10.84
N SER A 146 -28.29 -17.02 10.32
CA SER A 146 -29.58 -16.41 10.68
C SER A 146 -30.56 -17.48 11.14
N LEU A 147 -31.14 -17.27 12.31
CA LEU A 147 -31.96 -18.25 13.02
C LEU A 147 -33.31 -17.67 13.41
N PHE A 148 -34.33 -18.57 13.56
CA PHE A 148 -35.64 -18.25 14.11
C PHE A 148 -36.35 -17.08 13.40
N ASP A 149 -36.65 -17.24 12.11
CA ASP A 149 -37.22 -16.23 11.25
C ASP A 149 -36.40 -14.92 11.25
N SER A 150 -35.08 -15.09 11.18
CA SER A 150 -34.09 -13.98 11.19
C SER A 150 -34.13 -13.09 12.45
N ARG A 151 -34.65 -13.63 13.56
CA ARG A 151 -34.65 -12.91 14.85
C ARG A 151 -33.27 -12.85 15.48
N ILE A 152 -32.40 -13.82 15.18
CA ILE A 152 -31.03 -13.88 15.67
C ILE A 152 -30.10 -13.98 14.46
N THR A 153 -29.18 -13.03 14.33
CA THR A 153 -28.12 -13.06 13.32
C THR A 153 -26.78 -13.04 14.02
N ILE A 154 -25.91 -13.99 13.65
CA ILE A 154 -24.57 -14.15 14.21
C ILE A 154 -23.60 -14.21 13.03
N THR A 155 -22.55 -13.39 13.07
CA THR A 155 -21.52 -13.36 12.03
C THR A 155 -20.13 -13.49 12.67
N PRO A 156 -19.70 -14.72 13.03
CA PRO A 156 -18.33 -14.94 13.46
C PRO A 156 -17.37 -14.79 12.28
N GLU A 157 -16.24 -14.13 12.55
CA GLU A 157 -15.19 -13.90 11.56
C GLU A 157 -13.82 -14.12 12.20
N ILE A 158 -12.93 -14.78 11.46
CA ILE A 158 -11.52 -14.96 11.82
C ILE A 158 -10.68 -14.39 10.69
N TYR A 159 -9.67 -13.59 11.02
CA TYR A 159 -8.80 -13.00 10.03
C TYR A 159 -7.32 -13.11 10.40
N TRP A 160 -6.51 -13.16 9.37
CA TRP A 160 -5.05 -13.02 9.42
C TRP A 160 -4.63 -11.93 8.46
N LYS A 161 -3.88 -10.97 8.96
CA LYS A 161 -3.35 -9.86 8.19
C LYS A 161 -1.85 -9.80 8.38
N LYS A 162 -1.10 -9.77 7.27
CA LYS A 162 0.35 -9.63 7.28
C LYS A 162 0.73 -8.51 6.32
N THR A 163 1.47 -7.52 6.81
CA THR A 163 2.04 -6.45 6.00
C THR A 163 3.54 -6.67 5.89
N THR A 164 4.03 -6.68 4.68
CA THR A 164 5.44 -6.83 4.32
C THR A 164 5.95 -5.61 3.57
N ASP A 165 7.26 -5.51 3.46
CA ASP A 165 7.92 -4.40 2.78
C ASP A 165 7.53 -3.03 3.38
N LEU A 166 7.39 -2.96 4.72
CA LEU A 166 7.05 -1.72 5.41
C LEU A 166 8.04 -0.62 5.03
N ILE A 167 7.51 0.53 4.63
CA ILE A 167 8.29 1.70 4.28
C ILE A 167 8.73 2.39 5.57
N TYR A 168 10.01 2.32 5.86
CA TYR A 168 10.57 2.85 7.10
C TYR A 168 11.80 3.74 6.83
N LYS A 169 11.92 4.81 7.61
CA LYS A 169 13.07 5.70 7.58
C LYS A 169 14.11 5.19 8.56
N SER A 170 15.21 4.66 8.05
CA SER A 170 16.33 4.16 8.84
C SER A 170 17.48 5.15 8.91
N ASP A 171 18.16 5.19 10.04
CA ASP A 171 19.41 5.92 10.17
C ASP A 171 20.53 5.13 9.50
N ILE A 172 21.42 5.83 8.81
CA ILE A 172 22.59 5.26 8.13
C ILE A 172 23.88 5.89 8.64
N ILE A 173 25.01 5.20 8.35
CA ILE A 173 26.32 5.67 8.77
C ILE A 173 26.66 6.99 8.07
N THR A 174 26.96 8.01 8.86
CA THR A 174 27.20 9.40 8.39
C THR A 174 28.43 9.55 7.49
N SER A 175 29.31 8.57 7.44
CA SER A 175 30.44 8.54 6.50
C SER A 175 30.03 8.57 5.03
N SER A 176 28.77 8.24 4.73
CA SER A 176 28.17 8.36 3.39
C SER A 176 27.81 9.81 3.00
N GLY A 177 27.91 10.76 3.94
CA GLY A 177 27.43 12.14 3.77
C GLY A 177 25.92 12.31 3.99
N TYR A 178 25.19 11.24 4.29
CA TYR A 178 23.76 11.23 4.57
C TYR A 178 23.50 10.68 5.97
N THR A 179 22.38 11.04 6.57
CA THR A 179 22.02 10.60 7.93
C THR A 179 20.91 9.54 7.92
N THR A 180 20.05 9.55 6.90
CA THR A 180 18.89 8.67 6.84
C THR A 180 18.65 8.15 5.44
N GLN A 181 17.96 7.01 5.34
CA GLN A 181 17.46 6.44 4.09
C GLN A 181 16.08 5.82 4.31
N ILE A 182 15.19 5.94 3.35
CA ILE A 182 13.91 5.22 3.34
C ILE A 182 14.10 3.89 2.63
N GLN A 183 13.65 2.82 3.27
CA GLN A 183 13.81 1.44 2.80
C GLN A 183 12.54 0.64 3.08
N ASN A 184 12.30 -0.39 2.26
CA ASN A 184 11.29 -1.40 2.55
C ASN A 184 11.88 -2.44 3.48
N ILE A 185 11.68 -2.28 4.78
CA ILE A 185 12.21 -3.17 5.81
C ILE A 185 11.17 -3.49 6.85
N GLY A 186 11.17 -4.75 7.29
CA GLY A 186 10.28 -5.20 8.34
C GLY A 186 8.93 -5.72 7.84
N GLU A 187 8.27 -6.36 8.76
CA GLU A 187 6.93 -6.92 8.58
C GLU A 187 6.13 -6.79 9.87
N THR A 188 4.83 -6.73 9.74
CA THR A 188 3.91 -6.80 10.87
C THR A 188 2.79 -7.76 10.59
N SER A 189 2.27 -8.40 11.63
CA SER A 189 1.14 -9.31 11.51
C SER A 189 0.11 -9.03 12.58
N ASN A 190 -1.15 -9.23 12.22
CA ASN A 190 -2.29 -9.13 13.11
C ASN A 190 -3.25 -10.28 12.82
N LYS A 191 -3.89 -10.83 13.85
CA LYS A 191 -4.90 -11.88 13.74
C LYS A 191 -5.97 -11.68 14.78
N GLY A 192 -7.17 -12.04 14.47
CA GLY A 192 -8.31 -11.95 15.36
C GLY A 192 -9.49 -12.76 14.87
#